data_06b2619be8fdc609b4e3cd1c57774278
#
_entry.id   06b2619be8fdc609b4e3cd1c57774278
#
_cell.length_a   1.000
_cell.length_b   1.000
_cell.length_c   1.000
_cell.angle_alpha   90.00
_cell.angle_beta   90.00
_cell.angle_gamma   90.00
#
_symmetry.space_group_name_H-M   'P 1'
#
loop_
_entity.id
_entity.type
_entity.pdbx_description
1 polymer ?
#
loop_
_entity_poly.entity_id
_entity_poly.type
_entity_poly.pdbx_seq_one_letter_code
_entity_poly.pdbx_strand_id
1 'polypeptide(L)'
;MNLVKQEFTYVAGVLANEGTRQIRDIELTTEFRDQFNQVVLREIQRPFGTTTKAGDPLPAGQRREFQLTFEHVPNDWNRQSPSIHVSGLVLE
;
A
#
# COMPACT_ATOMS: atom_id res chain seq x y z
N MET A 1 6.40 35.11 -1.86
CA MET A 1 6.05 33.90 -2.60
C MET A 1 5.99 32.72 -1.64
N ASN A 2 4.89 32.02 -1.66
CA ASN A 2 4.73 30.87 -0.80
C ASN A 2 5.04 29.61 -1.60
N LEU A 3 6.09 28.92 -1.19
CA LEU A 3 6.39 27.62 -1.73
C LEU A 3 5.65 26.59 -0.90
N VAL A 4 4.70 25.93 -1.51
CA VAL A 4 4.04 24.79 -0.88
C VAL A 4 4.96 23.60 -1.04
N LYS A 5 5.52 23.17 0.07
CA LYS A 5 6.37 21.99 0.07
C LYS A 5 5.47 20.77 0.12
N GLN A 6 5.45 20.02 -0.96
CA GLN A 6 4.73 18.75 -0.99
C GLN A 6 5.67 17.65 -0.51
N GLU A 7 5.24 16.95 0.52
CA GLU A 7 5.97 15.81 1.02
C GLU A 7 5.23 14.53 0.64
N PHE A 8 5.97 13.61 0.06
CA PHE A 8 5.44 12.30 -0.28
C PHE A 8 6.12 11.26 0.59
N THR A 9 5.32 10.33 1.08
CA THR A 9 5.83 9.17 1.81
C THR A 9 5.65 7.94 0.92
N TYR A 10 6.73 7.19 0.74
CA TYR A 10 6.73 5.99 -0.08
C TYR A 10 6.86 4.77 0.79
N VAL A 11 6.05 3.77 0.51
CA VAL A 11 6.11 2.49 1.20
C VAL A 11 6.27 1.41 0.13
N ALA A 12 7.34 0.67 0.21
CA ALA A 12 7.63 -0.41 -0.73
C ALA A 12 7.56 -1.75 -0.01
N GLY A 13 7.13 -2.77 -0.73
CA GLY A 13 7.03 -4.11 -0.18
C GLY A 13 6.93 -5.15 -1.29
N VAL A 14 6.70 -6.39 -0.87
CA VAL A 14 6.57 -7.52 -1.76
C VAL A 14 5.27 -8.25 -1.45
N LEU A 15 4.49 -8.52 -2.49
CA LEU A 15 3.29 -9.35 -2.40
C LEU A 15 3.67 -10.76 -2.85
N ALA A 16 3.40 -11.74 -2.02
CA ALA A 16 3.61 -13.13 -2.35
C ALA A 16 2.26 -13.84 -2.47
N ASN A 17 2.04 -14.51 -3.59
CA ASN A 17 0.85 -15.33 -3.76
C ASN A 17 1.17 -16.75 -3.33
N GLU A 18 0.84 -17.08 -2.10
CA GLU A 18 1.09 -18.40 -1.52
C GLU A 18 -0.07 -19.36 -1.71
N GLY A 19 -1.10 -18.92 -2.42
CA GLY A 19 -2.24 -19.76 -2.73
C GLY A 19 -2.06 -20.61 -3.98
N THR A 20 -3.14 -21.24 -4.40
CA THR A 20 -3.16 -22.10 -5.58
C THR A 20 -3.83 -21.46 -6.78
N ARG A 21 -4.40 -20.27 -6.59
CA ARG A 21 -5.11 -19.52 -7.63
C ARG A 21 -4.40 -18.23 -7.93
N GLN A 22 -4.58 -17.75 -9.15
CA GLN A 22 -4.02 -16.47 -9.60
C GLN A 22 -4.78 -15.31 -8.96
N ILE A 23 -4.04 -14.30 -8.49
CA ILE A 23 -4.63 -13.09 -7.93
C ILE A 23 -4.80 -12.08 -9.06
N ARG A 24 -6.03 -11.66 -9.30
CA ARG A 24 -6.36 -10.70 -10.33
C ARG A 24 -6.24 -9.27 -9.85
N ASP A 25 -6.63 -9.01 -8.62
CA ASP A 25 -6.57 -7.70 -8.01
C ASP A 25 -6.44 -7.83 -6.50
N ILE A 26 -5.87 -6.80 -5.88
CA ILE A 26 -5.67 -6.78 -4.44
C ILE A 26 -5.92 -5.38 -3.93
N GLU A 27 -6.56 -5.32 -2.77
CA GLU A 27 -6.79 -4.08 -2.06
C GLU A 27 -5.97 -4.10 -0.77
N LEU A 28 -5.17 -3.06 -0.58
CA LEU A 28 -4.34 -2.91 0.61
C LEU A 28 -4.84 -1.73 1.44
N THR A 29 -4.98 -1.96 2.73
CA THR A 29 -5.26 -0.90 3.70
C THR A 29 -4.00 -0.60 4.48
N THR A 30 -3.61 0.66 4.47
CA THR A 30 -2.42 1.14 5.17
C THR A 30 -2.84 2.06 6.30
N GLU A 31 -2.28 1.84 7.49
CA GLU A 31 -2.57 2.64 8.67
C GLU A 31 -1.28 3.21 9.26
N PHE A 32 -1.24 4.53 9.38
CA PHE A 32 -0.16 5.25 10.06
C PHE A 32 -0.61 5.57 11.47
N ARG A 33 0.30 5.44 12.44
CA ARG A 33 -0.02 5.63 13.85
C ARG A 33 0.86 6.70 14.49
N ASP A 34 0.36 7.31 15.54
CA ASP A 34 1.11 8.25 16.35
C ASP A 34 1.89 7.52 17.45
N GLN A 35 2.56 8.29 18.31
CA GLN A 35 3.34 7.70 19.40
C GLN A 35 2.46 7.09 20.50
N PHE A 36 1.16 7.30 20.46
CA PHE A 36 0.20 6.67 21.36
C PHE A 36 -0.49 5.47 20.71
N ASN A 37 0.01 5.03 19.57
CA ASN A 37 -0.53 3.90 18.81
C ASN A 37 -1.95 4.14 18.30
N GLN A 38 -2.32 5.39 18.08
CA GLN A 38 -3.60 5.75 17.49
C GLN A 38 -3.44 5.93 15.99
N VAL A 39 -4.44 5.49 15.22
CA VAL A 39 -4.42 5.65 13.77
C VAL A 39 -4.66 7.11 13.43
N VAL A 40 -3.69 7.73 12.75
CA VAL A 40 -3.78 9.13 12.32
C VAL A 40 -4.07 9.25 10.83
N LEU A 41 -3.86 8.18 10.07
CA LEU A 41 -4.19 8.14 8.65
C LEU A 41 -4.45 6.70 8.24
N ARG A 42 -5.54 6.49 7.52
CA ARG A 42 -5.88 5.20 6.92
C ARG A 42 -6.17 5.44 5.45
N GLU A 43 -5.48 4.72 4.58
CA GLU A 43 -5.72 4.79 3.15
C GLU A 43 -5.87 3.39 2.56
N ILE A 44 -6.74 3.30 1.56
CA ILE A 44 -6.99 2.06 0.83
C ILE A 44 -6.48 2.29 -0.59
N GLN A 45 -5.60 1.41 -1.05
CA GLN A 45 -5.02 1.51 -2.38
C GLN A 45 -5.00 0.14 -3.06
N ARG A 46 -5.03 0.18 -4.39
CA ARG A 46 -4.96 -1.02 -5.22
C ARG A 46 -3.67 -0.96 -6.04
N PRO A 47 -2.60 -1.60 -5.58
CA PRO A 47 -1.29 -1.47 -6.23
C PRO A 47 -1.25 -1.98 -7.66
N PHE A 48 -2.10 -2.96 -8.00
CA PHE A 48 -2.14 -3.50 -9.37
C PHE A 48 -2.67 -2.47 -10.37
N GLY A 49 -3.50 -1.53 -9.92
CA GLY A 49 -4.06 -0.50 -10.77
C GLY A 49 -3.13 0.66 -11.05
N THR A 50 -1.98 0.75 -10.39
CA THR A 50 -1.08 1.90 -10.46
C THR A 50 0.23 1.62 -11.18
N THR A 51 0.48 0.37 -11.58
CA THR A 51 1.71 -0.01 -12.27
C THR A 51 1.53 0.02 -13.77
N THR A 52 2.63 0.04 -14.51
CA THR A 52 2.59 -0.03 -15.97
C THR A 52 2.01 -1.35 -16.48
N LYS A 53 2.03 -2.36 -15.64
CA LYS A 53 1.42 -3.66 -15.92
C LYS A 53 0.12 -3.83 -15.16
N ALA A 54 -0.60 -2.73 -14.98
CA ALA A 54 -1.89 -2.75 -14.30
C ALA A 54 -2.80 -3.79 -14.93
N GLY A 55 -3.43 -4.58 -14.09
CA GLY A 55 -4.30 -5.64 -14.56
C GLY A 55 -3.63 -6.97 -14.82
N ASP A 56 -2.28 -7.03 -14.79
CA ASP A 56 -1.59 -8.31 -14.91
C ASP A 56 -1.81 -9.10 -13.62
N PRO A 57 -2.37 -10.30 -13.73
CA PRO A 57 -2.57 -11.12 -12.54
C PRO A 57 -1.25 -11.57 -11.92
N LEU A 58 -1.28 -11.89 -10.65
CA LEU A 58 -0.15 -12.48 -9.94
C LEU A 58 -0.35 -13.99 -9.84
N PRO A 59 0.42 -14.78 -10.59
CA PRO A 59 0.25 -16.22 -10.58
C PRO A 59 0.56 -16.85 -9.21
N ALA A 60 0.00 -18.01 -8.98
CA ALA A 60 0.29 -18.77 -7.77
C ALA A 60 1.78 -19.03 -7.63
N GLY A 61 2.31 -18.88 -6.44
CA GLY A 61 3.73 -19.10 -6.15
C GLY A 61 4.65 -17.97 -6.56
N GLN A 62 4.13 -16.89 -7.14
CA GLN A 62 4.92 -15.75 -7.62
C GLN A 62 4.91 -14.62 -6.60
N ARG A 63 5.88 -13.73 -6.76
CA ARG A 63 6.01 -12.52 -5.95
C ARG A 63 6.04 -11.30 -6.86
N ARG A 64 5.54 -10.19 -6.32
CA ARG A 64 5.57 -8.92 -7.05
C ARG A 64 5.90 -7.80 -6.08
N GLU A 65 6.85 -6.96 -6.47
CA GLU A 65 7.16 -5.75 -5.71
C GLU A 65 6.06 -4.72 -5.94
N PHE A 66 5.76 -3.95 -4.90
CA PHE A 66 4.83 -2.85 -4.99
C PHE A 66 5.38 -1.63 -4.27
N GLN A 67 4.88 -0.47 -4.67
CA GLN A 67 5.19 0.80 -4.01
C GLN A 67 3.90 1.58 -3.86
N LEU A 68 3.67 2.07 -2.65
CA LEU A 68 2.54 2.94 -2.35
C LEU A 68 3.05 4.34 -2.08
N THR A 69 2.32 5.34 -2.55
CA THR A 69 2.65 6.74 -2.37
C THR A 69 1.56 7.41 -1.54
N PHE A 70 1.97 8.11 -0.50
CA PHE A 70 1.05 8.82 0.38
C PHE A 70 1.39 10.30 0.38
N GLU A 71 0.38 11.14 0.14
CA GLU A 71 0.49 12.58 0.25
C GLU A 71 -0.04 13.01 1.61
N HIS A 72 0.56 14.02 2.20
CA HIS A 72 0.03 14.67 3.40
C HIS A 72 -0.14 13.75 4.60
N VAL A 73 0.86 12.90 4.86
CA VAL A 73 0.84 12.11 6.09
C VAL A 73 0.92 13.08 7.29
N PRO A 74 0.04 12.94 8.30
CA PRO A 74 0.01 13.87 9.42
C PRO A 74 1.35 13.97 10.16
N ASN A 75 1.63 15.16 10.70
CA ASN A 75 2.88 15.42 11.41
C ASN A 75 3.02 14.60 12.68
N ASP A 76 1.92 14.15 13.25
CA ASP A 76 1.95 13.35 14.47
C ASP A 76 2.20 11.86 14.22
N TRP A 77 2.41 11.48 12.96
CA TRP A 77 2.87 10.12 12.63
C TRP A 77 4.20 9.84 13.35
N ASN A 78 4.29 8.67 13.97
CA ASN A 78 5.45 8.27 14.76
C ASN A 78 6.70 7.94 13.94
N ARG A 79 6.63 8.03 12.61
CA ARG A 79 7.73 7.76 11.67
C ARG A 79 8.18 6.29 11.64
N GLN A 80 7.44 5.42 12.28
CA GLN A 80 7.68 3.98 12.18
C GLN A 80 6.91 3.41 10.98
N SER A 81 7.29 2.20 10.58
CA SER A 81 6.63 1.55 9.45
C SER A 81 5.12 1.44 9.69
N PRO A 82 4.29 1.89 8.73
CA PRO A 82 2.85 1.74 8.87
C PRO A 82 2.44 0.27 8.80
N SER A 83 1.26 -0.01 9.32
CA SER A 83 0.65 -1.33 9.19
C SER A 83 0.00 -1.44 7.82
N ILE A 84 0.25 -2.54 7.12
CA ILE A 84 -0.36 -2.80 5.82
C ILE A 84 -1.00 -4.18 5.89
N HIS A 85 -2.25 -4.27 5.47
CA HIS A 85 -2.93 -5.56 5.38
C HIS A 85 -3.80 -5.64 4.15
N VAL A 86 -4.03 -6.87 3.71
CA VAL A 86 -4.91 -7.14 2.58
C VAL A 86 -6.35 -7.00 3.07
N SER A 87 -7.08 -6.06 2.50
CA SER A 87 -8.49 -5.82 2.85
C SER A 87 -9.45 -6.28 1.76
N GLY A 88 -8.94 -6.62 0.57
CA GLY A 88 -9.75 -7.17 -0.49
C GLY A 88 -8.91 -7.98 -1.46
N LEU A 89 -9.50 -9.00 -2.05
CA LEU A 89 -8.79 -9.92 -2.92
C LEU A 89 -9.74 -10.43 -3.99
N VAL A 90 -9.29 -10.35 -5.25
CA VAL A 90 -10.02 -10.92 -6.39
C VAL A 90 -9.17 -12.02 -6.98
N LEU A 91 -9.68 -13.25 -6.95
CA LEU A 91 -9.01 -14.43 -7.51
C LEU A 91 -9.63 -14.80 -8.86
N GLU A 92 -8.84 -15.37 -9.70
CA GLU A 92 -9.32 -15.99 -10.94
C GLU A 92 -9.56 -17.46 -10.76
#